data_093a440e3032e8c688355e03ed263a40
#
_entry.id   093a440e3032e8c688355e03ed263a40
#
_cell.length_a   1.000
_cell.length_b   1.000
_cell.length_c   1.000
_cell.angle_alpha   90.00
_cell.angle_beta   90.00
_cell.angle_gamma   90.00
#
_symmetry.space_group_name_H-M   'P 1'
#
loop_
_entity.id
_entity.type
_entity.pdbx_description
1 polymer ?
#
loop_
_entity_poly.entity_id
_entity_poly.type
_entity_poly.pdbx_seq_one_letter_code
_entity_poly.pdbx_strand_id
1 'polypeptide(L)'
;MKLLEGKVAIVTGAARGIGKAIAIEFAKAGADVAFTDLAIDDNAKATEAEIAAFGVKCKGYASNAANFDDTHNVVAEIHKDFGHIDVLVNNAGITRDGLMMRMSEAQWDAVLTVNLKSAFNFIHAVTPVMARQRSGSIINMS
;
A
#
# COMPACT_ATOMS: atom_id res chain seq x y z
N MET A 1 -0.96 -22.46 12.83
CA MET A 1 -0.95 -22.23 11.39
C MET A 1 -1.19 -20.75 11.11
N LYS A 2 -0.41 -20.17 10.22
CA LYS A 2 -0.55 -18.77 9.83
C LYS A 2 -1.38 -18.68 8.55
N LEU A 3 -2.47 -17.90 8.58
CA LEU A 3 -3.45 -17.86 7.49
C LEU A 3 -2.89 -17.35 6.16
N LEU A 4 -1.89 -16.47 6.21
CA LEU A 4 -1.34 -15.81 5.03
C LEU A 4 0.09 -16.26 4.71
N GLU A 5 0.52 -17.37 5.27
CA GLU A 5 1.85 -17.90 4.98
C GLU A 5 2.02 -18.15 3.48
N GLY A 6 3.13 -17.67 2.92
CA GLY A 6 3.40 -17.77 1.50
C GLY A 6 2.73 -16.70 0.64
N LYS A 7 1.92 -15.81 1.22
CA LYS A 7 1.27 -14.72 0.50
C LYS A 7 2.13 -13.46 0.52
N VAL A 8 1.98 -12.63 -0.50
CA VAL A 8 2.61 -11.32 -0.59
C VAL A 8 1.53 -10.25 -0.60
N ALA A 9 1.62 -9.32 0.35
CA ALA A 9 0.68 -8.21 0.46
C ALA A 9 1.39 -6.88 0.17
N ILE A 10 0.74 -6.04 -0.63
CA ILE A 10 1.13 -4.64 -0.78
C ILE A 10 0.19 -3.81 0.09
N VAL A 11 0.74 -2.98 0.96
CA VAL A 11 -0.04 -2.02 1.75
C VAL A 11 0.47 -0.61 1.43
N THR A 12 -0.39 0.22 0.88
CA THR A 12 -0.01 1.58 0.52
C THR A 12 -0.17 2.52 1.70
N GLY A 13 0.74 3.50 1.85
CA GLY A 13 0.71 4.44 2.96
C GLY A 13 0.96 3.78 4.31
N ALA A 14 1.86 2.82 4.40
CA ALA A 14 2.02 1.97 5.58
C ALA A 14 3.20 2.32 6.47
N ALA A 15 3.91 3.42 6.22
CA ALA A 15 5.01 3.82 7.09
C ALA A 15 4.54 4.16 8.52
N ARG A 16 3.27 4.51 8.68
CA ARG A 16 2.67 4.91 9.96
C ARG A 16 1.16 4.68 9.96
N GLY A 17 0.53 4.91 11.12
CA GLY A 17 -0.92 4.95 11.26
C GLY A 17 -1.62 3.64 10.99
N ILE A 18 -2.79 3.73 10.37
CA ILE A 18 -3.65 2.58 10.07
C ILE A 18 -2.96 1.61 9.11
N GLY A 19 -2.29 2.13 8.08
CA GLY A 19 -1.58 1.29 7.13
C GLY A 19 -0.48 0.46 7.79
N LYS A 20 0.29 1.06 8.71
CA LYS A 20 1.29 0.32 9.49
C LYS A 20 0.65 -0.78 10.32
N ALA A 21 -0.46 -0.49 11.00
CA ALA A 21 -1.17 -1.47 11.81
C ALA A 21 -1.66 -2.64 10.97
N ILE A 22 -2.19 -2.38 9.78
CA ILE A 22 -2.62 -3.42 8.83
C ILE A 22 -1.43 -4.28 8.39
N ALA A 23 -0.32 -3.64 8.03
CA ALA A 23 0.89 -4.34 7.60
C ALA A 23 1.43 -5.27 8.70
N ILE A 24 1.41 -4.81 9.94
CA ILE A 24 1.83 -5.62 11.09
C ILE A 24 0.92 -6.84 11.26
N GLU A 25 -0.40 -6.68 11.15
CA GLU A 25 -1.33 -7.80 11.25
C GLU A 25 -1.14 -8.81 10.14
N PHE A 26 -0.87 -8.37 8.91
CA PHE A 26 -0.53 -9.27 7.82
C PHE A 26 0.76 -10.04 8.10
N ALA A 27 1.78 -9.39 8.61
CA ALA A 27 3.03 -10.04 8.98
C ALA A 27 2.84 -11.08 10.08
N LYS A 28 2.02 -10.78 11.09
CA LYS A 28 1.66 -11.74 12.14
C LYS A 28 0.95 -12.96 11.57
N ALA A 29 0.17 -12.77 10.51
CA ALA A 29 -0.52 -13.85 9.81
C ALA A 29 0.39 -14.61 8.83
N GLY A 30 1.65 -14.24 8.70
CA GLY A 30 2.65 -14.93 7.91
C GLY A 30 2.90 -14.38 6.51
N ALA A 31 2.25 -13.29 6.12
CA ALA A 31 2.46 -12.69 4.80
C ALA A 31 3.78 -11.93 4.74
N ASP A 32 4.45 -12.02 3.60
CA ASP A 32 5.50 -11.08 3.26
C ASP A 32 4.84 -9.74 2.87
N VAL A 33 5.46 -8.64 3.25
CA VAL A 33 4.85 -7.31 3.11
C VAL A 33 5.75 -6.38 2.30
N ALA A 34 5.21 -5.86 1.22
CA ALA A 34 5.74 -4.70 0.52
C ALA A 34 4.87 -3.50 0.89
N PHE A 35 5.45 -2.43 1.38
CA PHE A 35 4.66 -1.23 1.63
C PHE A 35 5.21 -0.04 0.87
N THR A 36 4.35 0.92 0.61
CA THR A 36 4.74 2.15 -0.07
C THR A 36 4.43 3.36 0.81
N ASP A 37 5.23 4.40 0.63
CA ASP A 37 4.95 5.71 1.19
C ASP A 37 5.65 6.75 0.30
N LEU A 38 5.36 8.05 0.52
CA LEU A 38 5.96 9.11 -0.29
C LEU A 38 7.49 9.13 -0.17
N ALA A 39 8.02 8.80 1.00
CA ALA A 39 9.45 8.73 1.23
C ALA A 39 9.77 7.58 2.19
N ILE A 40 10.92 6.97 2.02
CA ILE A 40 11.42 5.97 2.96
C ILE A 40 12.40 6.68 3.89
N ASP A 41 11.83 7.41 4.83
CA ASP A 41 12.55 8.12 5.89
C ASP A 41 12.91 7.17 7.05
N ASP A 42 13.47 7.71 8.14
CA ASP A 42 13.84 6.91 9.30
C ASP A 42 12.65 6.21 9.94
N ASN A 43 11.47 6.85 9.92
CA ASN A 43 10.25 6.25 10.43
C ASN A 43 9.80 5.06 9.57
N ALA A 44 9.88 5.18 8.25
CA ALA A 44 9.57 4.08 7.34
C ALA A 44 10.56 2.93 7.48
N LYS A 45 11.84 3.22 7.67
CA LYS A 45 12.87 2.19 7.93
C LYS A 45 12.64 1.46 9.24
N ALA A 46 12.22 2.17 10.28
CA ALA A 46 11.87 1.57 11.56
C ALA A 46 10.66 0.65 11.41
N THR A 47 9.65 1.06 10.63
CA THR A 47 8.48 0.24 10.33
C THR A 47 8.86 -1.03 9.57
N GLU A 48 9.74 -0.91 8.59
CA GLU A 48 10.25 -2.06 7.83
C GLU A 48 10.91 -3.08 8.77
N ALA A 49 11.78 -2.63 9.67
CA ALA A 49 12.46 -3.49 10.64
C ALA A 49 11.46 -4.13 11.62
N GLU A 50 10.47 -3.38 12.08
CA GLU A 50 9.45 -3.88 13.00
C GLU A 50 8.61 -4.98 12.37
N ILE A 51 8.23 -4.82 11.11
CA ILE A 51 7.47 -5.83 10.36
C ILE A 51 8.34 -7.07 10.10
N ALA A 52 9.59 -6.87 9.68
CA ALA A 52 10.51 -7.97 9.41
C ALA A 52 10.83 -8.80 10.67
N ALA A 53 10.70 -8.22 11.84
CA ALA A 53 10.91 -8.92 13.11
C ALA A 53 9.94 -10.06 13.36
N PHE A 54 8.80 -10.10 12.63
CA PHE A 54 7.88 -11.23 12.69
C PHE A 54 8.34 -12.45 11.87
N GLY A 55 9.52 -12.37 11.25
CA GLY A 55 10.09 -13.48 10.49
C GLY A 55 9.68 -13.52 9.01
N VAL A 56 9.05 -12.46 8.51
CA VAL A 56 8.65 -12.33 7.12
C VAL A 56 9.57 -11.38 6.37
N LYS A 57 9.54 -11.44 5.03
CA LYS A 57 10.22 -10.46 4.20
C LYS A 57 9.41 -9.16 4.21
N CYS A 58 10.07 -8.05 4.44
CA CYS A 58 9.44 -6.73 4.37
C CYS A 58 10.36 -5.74 3.68
N LYS A 59 9.81 -4.98 2.76
CA LYS A 59 10.52 -3.90 2.09
C LYS A 59 9.59 -2.71 1.87
N GLY A 60 10.09 -1.52 2.21
CA GLY A 60 9.41 -0.25 1.94
C GLY A 60 9.90 0.36 0.63
N TYR A 61 8.99 0.99 -0.09
CA TYR A 61 9.25 1.61 -1.40
C TYR A 61 8.76 3.05 -1.39
N ALA A 62 9.58 3.97 -1.85
CA ALA A 62 9.15 5.35 -2.06
C ALA A 62 8.34 5.40 -3.36
N SER A 63 7.11 5.90 -3.28
CA SER A 63 6.23 6.03 -4.42
C SER A 63 5.17 7.07 -4.17
N ASN A 64 4.89 7.89 -5.18
CA ASN A 64 3.74 8.77 -5.17
C ASN A 64 2.53 8.03 -5.75
N ALA A 65 1.63 7.59 -4.88
CA ALA A 65 0.46 6.81 -5.26
C ALA A 65 -0.47 7.56 -6.23
N ALA A 66 -0.45 8.90 -6.22
CA ALA A 66 -1.24 9.72 -7.13
C ALA A 66 -0.62 9.84 -8.54
N ASN A 67 0.60 9.36 -8.73
CA ASN A 67 1.29 9.38 -10.03
C ASN A 67 1.17 8.00 -10.69
N PHE A 68 0.57 7.96 -11.87
CA PHE A 68 0.32 6.71 -12.60
C PHE A 68 1.61 5.94 -12.92
N ASP A 69 2.57 6.62 -13.54
CA ASP A 69 3.81 5.96 -13.97
C ASP A 69 4.63 5.48 -12.78
N ASP A 70 4.74 6.30 -11.75
CA ASP A 70 5.46 5.98 -10.52
C ASP A 70 4.87 4.72 -9.85
N THR A 71 3.55 4.65 -9.78
CA THR A 71 2.84 3.50 -9.23
C THR A 71 3.10 2.23 -10.05
N HIS A 72 3.02 2.31 -11.38
CA HIS A 72 3.30 1.15 -12.23
C HIS A 72 4.74 0.68 -12.11
N ASN A 73 5.68 1.61 -11.99
CA ASN A 73 7.09 1.28 -11.80
C ASN A 73 7.32 0.58 -10.46
N VAL A 74 6.73 1.06 -9.37
CA VAL A 74 6.91 0.44 -8.06
C VAL A 74 6.25 -0.94 -7.98
N VAL A 75 5.10 -1.13 -8.60
CA VAL A 75 4.45 -2.45 -8.63
C VAL A 75 5.30 -3.45 -9.42
N ALA A 76 5.89 -3.03 -10.54
CA ALA A 76 6.82 -3.88 -11.29
C ALA A 76 8.04 -4.27 -10.46
N GLU A 77 8.58 -3.34 -9.70
CA GLU A 77 9.71 -3.59 -8.80
C GLU A 77 9.33 -4.56 -7.67
N ILE A 78 8.17 -4.37 -7.06
CA ILE A 78 7.65 -5.28 -6.03
C ILE A 78 7.46 -6.69 -6.59
N HIS A 79 6.86 -6.80 -7.77
CA HIS A 79 6.66 -8.09 -8.43
C HIS A 79 7.99 -8.81 -8.68
N LYS A 80 9.00 -8.07 -9.11
CA LYS A 80 10.34 -8.60 -9.31
C LYS A 80 10.98 -9.08 -8.00
N ASP A 81 10.84 -8.28 -6.94
CA ASP A 81 11.49 -8.57 -5.65
C ASP A 81 10.81 -9.70 -4.88
N PHE A 82 9.48 -9.82 -4.99
CA PHE A 82 8.69 -10.77 -4.21
C PHE A 82 8.17 -11.98 -5.02
N GLY A 83 8.14 -11.88 -6.34
CA GLY A 83 7.76 -12.98 -7.22
C GLY A 83 6.28 -13.08 -7.56
N HIS A 84 5.41 -12.69 -6.65
CA HIS A 84 3.96 -12.68 -6.85
C HIS A 84 3.33 -11.60 -5.98
N ILE A 85 2.05 -11.30 -6.24
CA ILE A 85 1.29 -10.30 -5.48
C ILE A 85 -0.09 -10.87 -5.23
N ASP A 86 -0.43 -11.14 -3.98
CA ASP A 86 -1.68 -11.82 -3.63
C ASP A 86 -2.72 -10.88 -3.04
N VAL A 87 -2.30 -9.82 -2.36
CA VAL A 87 -3.19 -8.87 -1.69
C VAL A 87 -2.72 -7.45 -1.96
N LEU A 88 -3.65 -6.57 -2.29
CA LEU A 88 -3.42 -5.13 -2.34
C LEU A 88 -4.36 -4.46 -1.34
N VAL A 89 -3.80 -3.68 -0.42
CA VAL A 89 -4.57 -2.81 0.48
C VAL A 89 -4.30 -1.36 0.09
N ASN A 90 -5.31 -0.73 -0.48
CA ASN A 90 -5.28 0.69 -0.82
C ASN A 90 -5.64 1.51 0.41
N ASN A 91 -4.60 1.97 1.13
CA ASN A 91 -4.75 2.81 2.31
C ASN A 91 -4.16 4.20 2.10
N ALA A 92 -3.29 4.38 1.11
CA ALA A 92 -2.70 5.68 0.82
C ALA A 92 -3.77 6.72 0.47
N GLY A 93 -3.59 7.93 0.98
CA GLY A 93 -4.50 9.02 0.71
C GLY A 93 -4.09 10.25 1.51
N ILE A 94 -4.83 11.31 1.32
CA ILE A 94 -4.66 12.55 2.07
C ILE A 94 -5.95 12.90 2.78
N THR A 95 -5.83 13.69 3.85
CA THR A 95 -6.96 14.28 4.55
C THR A 95 -6.83 15.79 4.56
N ARG A 96 -7.94 16.47 4.71
CA ARG A 96 -8.00 17.91 4.94
C ARG A 96 -9.01 18.12 6.07
N ASP A 97 -8.51 18.07 7.30
CA ASP A 97 -9.36 18.19 8.47
C ASP A 97 -9.87 19.61 8.66
N GLY A 98 -11.06 19.73 9.22
CA GLY A 98 -11.67 21.00 9.54
C GLY A 98 -13.18 20.96 9.43
N LEU A 99 -13.83 22.11 9.68
CA LEU A 99 -15.26 22.24 9.53
C LEU A 99 -15.65 22.16 8.06
N MET A 100 -16.61 21.32 7.73
CA MET A 100 -17.12 21.13 6.37
C MET A 100 -17.48 22.47 5.70
N MET A 101 -18.14 23.37 6.43
CA MET A 101 -18.55 24.67 5.89
C MET A 101 -17.38 25.59 5.55
N ARG A 102 -16.17 25.30 6.05
CA ARG A 102 -14.95 26.06 5.75
C ARG A 102 -14.07 25.37 4.72
N MET A 103 -14.45 24.15 4.32
CA MET A 103 -13.72 23.41 3.30
C MET A 103 -13.93 24.08 1.94
N SER A 104 -12.85 24.37 1.23
CA SER A 104 -12.94 24.88 -0.12
C SER A 104 -13.23 23.76 -1.12
N GLU A 105 -13.80 24.09 -2.26
CA GLU A 105 -13.98 23.15 -3.37
C GLU A 105 -12.63 22.54 -3.79
N ALA A 106 -11.57 23.34 -3.82
CA ALA A 106 -10.24 22.88 -4.15
C ALA A 106 -9.73 21.81 -3.16
N GLN A 107 -10.01 21.98 -1.86
CA GLN A 107 -9.66 20.99 -0.85
C GLN A 107 -10.45 19.68 -1.03
N TRP A 108 -11.75 19.80 -1.31
CA TRP A 108 -12.61 18.65 -1.60
C TRP A 108 -12.11 17.88 -2.83
N ASP A 109 -11.87 18.60 -3.93
CA ASP A 109 -11.38 18.01 -5.17
C ASP A 109 -10.02 17.35 -4.97
N ALA A 110 -9.11 17.97 -4.21
CA ALA A 110 -7.80 17.39 -3.94
C ALA A 110 -7.91 16.07 -3.19
N VAL A 111 -8.75 15.98 -2.16
CA VAL A 111 -8.95 14.74 -1.41
C VAL A 111 -9.53 13.65 -2.30
N LEU A 112 -10.61 13.94 -3.03
CA LEU A 112 -11.21 12.96 -3.93
C LEU A 112 -10.24 12.53 -5.02
N THR A 113 -9.59 13.48 -5.69
CA THR A 113 -8.70 13.19 -6.80
C THR A 113 -7.52 12.32 -6.34
N VAL A 114 -6.84 12.72 -5.27
CA VAL A 114 -5.66 11.98 -4.80
C VAL A 114 -6.07 10.60 -4.30
N ASN A 115 -7.12 10.49 -3.50
CA ASN A 115 -7.50 9.22 -2.89
C ASN A 115 -8.05 8.23 -3.91
N LEU A 116 -8.96 8.66 -4.78
CA LEU A 116 -9.50 7.80 -5.83
C LEU A 116 -8.45 7.44 -6.87
N LYS A 117 -7.66 8.41 -7.28
CA LYS A 117 -6.60 8.18 -8.27
C LYS A 117 -5.53 7.23 -7.76
N SER A 118 -5.16 7.34 -6.49
CA SER A 118 -4.20 6.43 -5.85
C SER A 118 -4.70 4.98 -5.91
N ALA A 119 -5.97 4.76 -5.55
CA ALA A 119 -6.58 3.43 -5.63
C ALA A 119 -6.62 2.93 -7.07
N PHE A 120 -7.08 3.75 -8.01
CA PHE A 120 -7.10 3.41 -9.42
C PHE A 120 -5.72 3.00 -9.93
N ASN A 121 -4.69 3.78 -9.61
CA ASN A 121 -3.34 3.53 -10.09
C ASN A 121 -2.81 2.16 -9.63
N PHE A 122 -2.98 1.84 -8.34
CA PHE A 122 -2.53 0.55 -7.82
C PHE A 122 -3.37 -0.61 -8.34
N ILE A 123 -4.69 -0.47 -8.43
CA ILE A 123 -5.56 -1.50 -8.99
C ILE A 123 -5.17 -1.78 -10.44
N HIS A 124 -4.98 -0.72 -11.22
CA HIS A 124 -4.58 -0.85 -12.63
C HIS A 124 -3.24 -1.57 -12.76
N ALA A 125 -2.29 -1.27 -11.86
CA ALA A 125 -0.96 -1.86 -11.91
C ALA A 125 -0.92 -3.33 -11.48
N VAL A 126 -1.69 -3.72 -10.44
CA VAL A 126 -1.68 -5.11 -9.93
C VAL A 126 -2.61 -6.04 -10.70
N THR A 127 -3.64 -5.53 -11.35
CA THR A 127 -4.64 -6.36 -12.03
C THR A 127 -4.03 -7.30 -13.07
N PRO A 128 -3.11 -6.88 -13.96
CA PRO A 128 -2.48 -7.81 -14.89
C PRO A 128 -1.73 -8.94 -14.21
N VAL A 129 -1.06 -8.64 -13.10
CA VAL A 129 -0.31 -9.65 -12.31
C VAL A 129 -1.28 -10.68 -11.71
N MET A 130 -2.32 -10.18 -11.03
CA MET A 130 -3.33 -11.04 -10.40
C MET A 130 -4.12 -11.86 -11.43
N ALA A 131 -4.43 -11.27 -12.59
CA ALA A 131 -5.11 -11.98 -13.67
C ALA A 131 -4.28 -13.15 -14.20
N ARG A 132 -2.98 -12.95 -14.39
CA ARG A 132 -2.08 -14.03 -14.80
C ARG A 132 -1.96 -15.12 -13.73
N GLN A 133 -1.98 -14.73 -12.45
CA GLN A 133 -1.95 -15.67 -11.32
C GLN A 133 -3.28 -16.40 -11.16
N ARG A 134 -4.37 -15.88 -11.70
CA ARG A 134 -5.75 -16.33 -11.47
C ARG A 134 -6.15 -16.29 -10.00
N SER A 135 -5.55 -15.39 -9.25
CA SER A 135 -5.86 -15.18 -7.84
C SER A 135 -5.38 -13.81 -7.40
N GLY A 136 -6.03 -13.27 -6.40
CA GLY A 136 -5.68 -12.00 -5.80
C GLY A 136 -6.87 -11.41 -5.07
N SER A 137 -6.58 -10.53 -4.12
CA SER A 137 -7.61 -9.80 -3.35
C SER A 137 -7.22 -8.33 -3.26
N ILE A 138 -8.20 -7.46 -3.44
CA ILE A 138 -8.01 -6.01 -3.35
C ILE A 138 -8.93 -5.47 -2.28
N ILE A 139 -8.35 -4.73 -1.32
CA ILE A 139 -9.08 -4.12 -0.22
C ILE A 139 -8.89 -2.61 -0.33
N ASN A 140 -9.99 -1.88 -0.42
CA ASN A 140 -9.97 -0.42 -0.44
C ASN A 140 -10.44 0.10 0.91
N MET A 141 -9.63 0.98 1.51
CA MET A 141 -9.97 1.66 2.74
C MET A 141 -10.66 2.99 2.42
N SER A 142 -11.77 3.26 3.07
CA SER A 142 -12.49 4.53 2.87
C SER A 142 -12.55 5.36 4.15
#